data_6e888bdf58c6da4c45da7c603da7ea87
#
_entry.id   6e888bdf58c6da4c45da7c603da7ea87
#
_cell.length_a   1.000
_cell.length_b   1.000
_cell.length_c   1.000
_cell.angle_alpha   90.00
_cell.angle_beta   90.00
_cell.angle_gamma   90.00
#
_symmetry.space_group_name_H-M   'P 1'
#
loop_
_entity.id
_entity.type
_entity.pdbx_description
1 polymer ?
#
loop_
_entity_poly.entity_id
_entity_poly.type
_entity_poly.pdbx_seq_one_letter_code
_entity_poly.pdbx_strand_id
1 'polypeptide(L)'
;MRIFLTKFPHISAYIALVSATIRHSFTGKSCLLIGITAVLYGLLINNLNLWTDEIYSILMAKDSLGDMFHLLLTEDSKPPLYYLYLKGILALFPNEYEIWGAHFASYILLLAAQLFAVTEVRKDYGDRTALWLTALMLLMPQSLWLAFEVRTYMLSAFLMLAALVYGLRVSEQPELRDYFKLGAATVLALYSHYYCALWLMFLYLFLLADILRARRFEQLKPFLATAGAATLLFVPWLAVPLSTGGEISRNWYVTMDFVRVSAQFFTTPPAAEIWQSPFFIATTLAATSLTFIVICGVTDTVGGKMTKPDSNSKLLTTAAGTVLATYLLLILLSVTVRPMVTTRYMYIFSLIWYAAGAAVLAKSSFLPRGFIIIALLGFAGTYGDFKAAFFDRGFYNLAHDIKAFVPKDKPILAFDNNNLFCEYYLPEHTCLAIVGADGEILRRPSVMKNIALYGKEPGEVTFTLSSYGQMRNNKDCLNYKSAYRISHGTDLCKLDAAHVRQLLKESLDLRLNKYERH
;
A
#
# COMPACT_ATOMS: atom_id res chain seq x y z
N MET A 1 7.23 33.42 -23.20
CA MET A 1 6.15 32.60 -23.77
C MET A 1 5.21 33.40 -24.70
N ARG A 2 4.64 34.56 -24.31
CA ARG A 2 3.80 35.38 -25.21
C ARG A 2 4.54 35.81 -26.50
N ILE A 3 5.80 36.23 -26.43
CA ILE A 3 6.60 36.68 -27.58
C ILE A 3 6.93 35.51 -28.54
N PHE A 4 7.04 34.29 -28.05
CA PHE A 4 7.27 33.10 -28.88
C PHE A 4 6.01 32.68 -29.67
N LEU A 5 4.83 32.78 -29.05
CA LEU A 5 3.55 32.42 -29.65
C LEU A 5 3.10 33.38 -30.78
N THR A 6 3.53 34.65 -30.74
CA THR A 6 3.25 35.61 -31.81
C THR A 6 4.06 35.37 -33.09
N LYS A 7 5.22 34.70 -32.99
CA LYS A 7 6.03 34.35 -34.15
C LYS A 7 5.56 33.10 -34.91
N PHE A 8 4.67 32.28 -34.30
CA PHE A 8 4.19 31.04 -34.90
C PHE A 8 2.65 30.93 -34.74
N PRO A 9 1.86 31.67 -35.55
CA PRO A 9 0.41 31.74 -35.42
C PRO A 9 -0.26 30.37 -35.58
N HIS A 10 0.26 29.50 -36.44
CA HIS A 10 -0.26 28.13 -36.58
C HIS A 10 -0.09 27.27 -35.33
N ILE A 11 1.04 27.39 -34.64
CA ILE A 11 1.29 26.70 -33.35
C ILE A 11 0.35 27.25 -32.27
N SER A 12 0.15 28.58 -32.23
CA SER A 12 -0.78 29.23 -31.30
C SER A 12 -2.21 28.77 -31.54
N ALA A 13 -2.66 28.72 -32.79
CA ALA A 13 -3.99 28.22 -33.16
C ALA A 13 -4.17 26.74 -32.82
N TYR A 14 -3.15 25.91 -33.07
CA TYR A 14 -3.19 24.49 -32.72
C TYR A 14 -3.26 24.27 -31.19
N ILE A 15 -2.44 25.01 -30.43
CA ILE A 15 -2.46 24.97 -28.96
C ILE A 15 -3.84 25.45 -28.44
N ALA A 16 -4.41 26.49 -29.03
CA ALA A 16 -5.73 26.97 -28.66
C ALA A 16 -6.83 25.94 -28.98
N LEU A 17 -6.78 25.32 -30.16
CA LEU A 17 -7.72 24.26 -30.56
C LEU A 17 -7.61 23.04 -29.63
N VAL A 18 -6.39 22.55 -29.38
CA VAL A 18 -6.12 21.42 -28.47
C VAL A 18 -6.59 21.76 -27.07
N SER A 19 -6.30 22.97 -26.56
CA SER A 19 -6.74 23.41 -25.24
C SER A 19 -8.28 23.55 -25.15
N ALA A 20 -8.94 23.99 -26.20
CA ALA A 20 -10.40 24.05 -26.26
C ALA A 20 -11.01 22.65 -26.27
N THR A 21 -10.45 21.72 -27.08
CA THR A 21 -10.90 20.33 -27.13
C THR A 21 -10.73 19.64 -25.76
N ILE A 22 -9.58 19.84 -25.09
CA ILE A 22 -9.34 19.31 -23.75
C ILE A 22 -10.34 19.89 -22.73
N ARG A 23 -10.62 21.20 -22.80
CA ARG A 23 -11.53 21.85 -21.86
C ARG A 23 -12.98 21.37 -21.97
N HIS A 24 -13.42 21.02 -23.17
CA HIS A 24 -14.85 20.74 -23.43
C HIS A 24 -15.19 19.26 -23.54
N SER A 25 -14.21 18.38 -23.85
CA SER A 25 -14.48 16.95 -23.97
C SER A 25 -14.14 16.19 -22.68
N PHE A 26 -14.94 15.18 -22.34
CA PHE A 26 -14.64 14.23 -21.27
C PHE A 26 -13.30 13.52 -21.51
N THR A 27 -13.11 13.00 -22.73
CA THR A 27 -11.89 12.30 -23.11
C THR A 27 -10.65 13.18 -22.94
N GLY A 28 -10.71 14.44 -23.37
CA GLY A 28 -9.61 15.38 -23.19
C GLY A 28 -9.23 15.60 -21.72
N LYS A 29 -10.23 15.80 -20.84
CA LYS A 29 -10.01 15.95 -19.40
C LYS A 29 -9.44 14.67 -18.75
N SER A 30 -9.96 13.51 -19.15
CA SER A 30 -9.48 12.22 -18.66
C SER A 30 -8.03 11.96 -19.07
N CYS A 31 -7.69 12.16 -20.34
CA CYS A 31 -6.32 12.03 -20.83
C CYS A 31 -5.37 13.00 -20.15
N LEU A 32 -5.82 14.24 -19.87
CA LEU A 32 -5.01 15.22 -19.16
C LEU A 32 -4.72 14.76 -17.73
N LEU A 33 -5.71 14.32 -16.95
CA LEU A 33 -5.54 13.86 -15.58
C LEU A 33 -4.63 12.63 -15.51
N ILE A 34 -4.88 11.62 -16.34
CA ILE A 34 -4.05 10.40 -16.41
C ILE A 34 -2.63 10.76 -16.87
N GLY A 35 -2.49 11.63 -17.88
CA GLY A 35 -1.19 12.09 -18.36
C GLY A 35 -0.39 12.86 -17.30
N ILE A 36 -1.04 13.74 -16.52
CA ILE A 36 -0.41 14.43 -15.39
C ILE A 36 0.04 13.41 -14.34
N THR A 37 -0.81 12.44 -13.98
CA THR A 37 -0.43 11.37 -13.05
C THR A 37 0.78 10.60 -13.59
N ALA A 38 0.74 10.20 -14.86
CA ALA A 38 1.82 9.45 -15.50
C ALA A 38 3.15 10.22 -15.47
N VAL A 39 3.13 11.51 -15.75
CA VAL A 39 4.35 12.33 -15.74
C VAL A 39 4.84 12.59 -14.31
N LEU A 40 3.98 13.11 -13.42
CA LEU A 40 4.41 13.51 -12.08
C LEU A 40 4.88 12.31 -11.24
N TYR A 41 4.16 11.19 -11.29
CA TYR A 41 4.54 9.97 -10.58
C TYR A 41 5.73 9.27 -11.28
N GLY A 42 5.73 9.23 -12.62
CA GLY A 42 6.85 8.68 -13.37
C GLY A 42 8.19 9.36 -13.11
N LEU A 43 8.20 10.66 -12.83
CA LEU A 43 9.41 11.40 -12.43
C LEU A 43 9.94 10.98 -11.05
N LEU A 44 9.08 10.47 -10.17
CA LEU A 44 9.49 10.03 -8.82
C LEU A 44 10.15 8.66 -8.84
N ILE A 45 9.74 7.76 -9.73
CA ILE A 45 10.12 6.34 -9.72
C ILE A 45 11.64 6.10 -9.84
N ASN A 46 12.37 7.02 -10.49
CA ASN A 46 13.80 6.86 -10.76
C ASN A 46 14.71 6.93 -9.53
N ASN A 47 14.21 7.38 -8.40
CA ASN A 47 15.02 7.65 -7.21
C ASN A 47 14.46 6.97 -5.95
N LEU A 48 13.57 6.00 -6.12
CA LEU A 48 12.97 5.32 -4.99
C LEU A 48 13.93 4.32 -4.37
N ASN A 49 13.84 4.19 -3.06
CA ASN A 49 14.59 3.26 -2.24
C ASN A 49 13.67 2.13 -1.76
N LEU A 50 14.25 0.98 -1.48
CA LEU A 50 13.51 -0.15 -0.94
C LEU A 50 13.64 -0.15 0.59
N TRP A 51 12.53 -0.36 1.28
CA TRP A 51 12.56 -0.73 2.68
C TRP A 51 12.40 -2.25 2.85
N THR A 52 12.58 -2.75 4.06
CA THR A 52 12.72 -4.18 4.36
C THR A 52 11.61 -5.06 3.81
N ASP A 53 10.34 -4.64 3.94
CA ASP A 53 9.22 -5.44 3.44
C ASP A 53 9.14 -5.45 1.90
N GLU A 54 9.65 -4.42 1.23
CA GLU A 54 9.74 -4.36 -0.23
C GLU A 54 10.84 -5.27 -0.75
N ILE A 55 12.00 -5.27 -0.08
CA ILE A 55 13.08 -6.22 -0.35
C ILE A 55 12.55 -7.65 -0.25
N TYR A 56 11.82 -7.96 0.83
CA TYR A 56 11.18 -9.27 1.00
C TYR A 56 10.28 -9.62 -0.19
N SER A 57 9.46 -8.67 -0.64
CA SER A 57 8.55 -8.90 -1.78
C SER A 57 9.30 -9.19 -3.08
N ILE A 58 10.42 -8.49 -3.33
CA ILE A 58 11.26 -8.72 -4.52
C ILE A 58 11.93 -10.09 -4.43
N LEU A 59 12.52 -10.45 -3.30
CA LEU A 59 13.17 -11.74 -3.10
C LEU A 59 12.18 -12.89 -3.30
N MET A 60 10.97 -12.79 -2.75
CA MET A 60 9.89 -13.74 -2.97
C MET A 60 9.51 -13.86 -4.46
N ALA A 61 9.39 -12.73 -5.14
CA ALA A 61 9.05 -12.72 -6.56
C ALA A 61 10.16 -13.32 -7.46
N LYS A 62 11.43 -13.25 -7.02
CA LYS A 62 12.58 -13.80 -7.75
C LYS A 62 12.72 -15.31 -7.58
N ASP A 63 12.20 -15.89 -6.53
CA ASP A 63 12.27 -17.34 -6.28
C ASP A 63 11.60 -18.16 -7.39
N SER A 64 11.95 -19.43 -7.50
CA SER A 64 11.19 -20.35 -8.35
C SER A 64 9.72 -20.40 -7.88
N LEU A 65 8.79 -20.75 -8.76
CA LEU A 65 7.38 -20.90 -8.35
C LEU A 65 7.24 -21.94 -7.23
N GLY A 66 8.01 -23.04 -7.30
CA GLY A 66 8.00 -24.09 -6.27
C GLY A 66 8.44 -23.56 -4.91
N ASP A 67 9.58 -22.86 -4.85
CA ASP A 67 10.11 -22.26 -3.63
C ASP A 67 9.18 -21.20 -3.07
N MET A 68 8.68 -20.32 -3.94
CA MET A 68 7.72 -19.26 -3.54
C MET A 68 6.47 -19.86 -2.90
N PHE A 69 5.85 -20.86 -3.53
CA PHE A 69 4.67 -21.50 -2.95
C PHE A 69 5.00 -22.31 -1.69
N HIS A 70 6.14 -22.96 -1.63
CA HIS A 70 6.58 -23.63 -0.41
C HIS A 70 6.67 -22.64 0.75
N LEU A 71 7.31 -21.48 0.54
CA LEU A 71 7.41 -20.41 1.53
C LEU A 71 6.07 -19.89 1.99
N LEU A 72 5.18 -19.60 1.04
CA LEU A 72 3.84 -19.09 1.33
C LEU A 72 2.98 -20.10 2.09
N LEU A 73 3.19 -21.39 1.88
CA LEU A 73 2.45 -22.46 2.55
C LEU A 73 2.98 -22.79 3.94
N THR A 74 4.28 -22.57 4.18
CA THR A 74 4.94 -23.01 5.42
C THR A 74 5.34 -21.88 6.35
N GLU A 75 5.70 -20.70 5.82
CA GLU A 75 6.31 -19.64 6.61
C GLU A 75 5.52 -18.33 6.63
N ASP A 76 5.07 -17.82 5.47
CA ASP A 76 4.51 -16.46 5.37
C ASP A 76 2.98 -16.42 5.38
N SER A 77 2.31 -17.45 4.90
CA SER A 77 0.85 -17.57 4.76
C SER A 77 0.12 -16.41 4.05
N LYS A 78 0.83 -15.45 3.46
CA LYS A 78 0.21 -14.35 2.71
C LYS A 78 -0.35 -14.83 1.37
N PRO A 79 -1.48 -14.24 0.89
CA PRO A 79 -2.04 -14.61 -0.41
C PRO A 79 -1.05 -14.38 -1.57
N PRO A 80 -0.98 -15.29 -2.57
CA PRO A 80 0.10 -15.34 -3.55
C PRO A 80 0.00 -14.34 -4.69
N LEU A 81 -1.18 -13.75 -4.94
CA LEU A 81 -1.45 -13.02 -6.19
C LEU A 81 -0.47 -11.87 -6.43
N TYR A 82 -0.12 -11.13 -5.38
CA TYR A 82 0.81 -10.01 -5.53
C TYR A 82 2.22 -10.47 -5.92
N TYR A 83 2.72 -11.54 -5.33
CA TYR A 83 4.05 -12.05 -5.64
C TYR A 83 4.12 -12.62 -7.07
N LEU A 84 3.06 -13.30 -7.52
CA LEU A 84 2.93 -13.75 -8.90
C LEU A 84 2.88 -12.58 -9.89
N TYR A 85 2.11 -11.53 -9.55
CA TYR A 85 2.04 -10.31 -10.33
C TYR A 85 3.40 -9.61 -10.40
N LEU A 86 4.06 -9.40 -9.25
CA LEU A 86 5.38 -8.77 -9.17
C LEU A 86 6.42 -9.58 -9.96
N LYS A 87 6.43 -10.91 -9.84
CA LYS A 87 7.28 -11.80 -10.64
C LYS A 87 7.09 -11.57 -12.13
N GLY A 88 5.84 -11.48 -12.60
CA GLY A 88 5.54 -11.20 -14.01
C GLY A 88 6.06 -9.84 -14.46
N ILE A 89 5.92 -8.81 -13.63
CA ILE A 89 6.44 -7.46 -13.94
C ILE A 89 7.98 -7.47 -13.96
N LEU A 90 8.63 -8.04 -12.94
CA LEU A 90 10.10 -8.06 -12.87
C LEU A 90 10.72 -8.82 -14.07
N ALA A 91 10.05 -9.84 -14.58
CA ALA A 91 10.51 -10.54 -15.78
C ALA A 91 10.56 -9.67 -17.07
N LEU A 92 9.90 -8.50 -17.05
CA LEU A 92 9.92 -7.56 -18.17
C LEU A 92 11.11 -6.60 -18.13
N PHE A 93 11.84 -6.56 -17.01
CA PHE A 93 12.94 -5.62 -16.79
C PHE A 93 14.28 -6.35 -16.61
N PRO A 94 15.38 -5.81 -17.17
CA PRO A 94 16.74 -6.25 -16.83
C PRO A 94 17.02 -6.05 -15.33
N ASN A 95 17.92 -6.87 -14.77
CA ASN A 95 18.27 -6.83 -13.33
C ASN A 95 18.73 -5.44 -12.85
N GLU A 96 19.38 -4.66 -13.70
CA GLU A 96 19.81 -3.30 -13.39
C GLU A 96 18.65 -2.32 -13.13
N TYR A 97 17.45 -2.64 -13.65
CA TYR A 97 16.22 -1.87 -13.46
C TYR A 97 15.23 -2.54 -12.51
N GLU A 98 15.67 -3.51 -11.70
CA GLU A 98 14.81 -4.30 -10.82
C GLU A 98 14.04 -3.43 -9.82
N ILE A 99 14.72 -2.49 -9.15
CA ILE A 99 14.09 -1.57 -8.19
C ILE A 99 13.04 -0.70 -8.91
N TRP A 100 13.38 -0.20 -10.08
CA TRP A 100 12.46 0.57 -10.90
C TRP A 100 11.23 -0.27 -11.32
N GLY A 101 11.45 -1.47 -11.80
CA GLY A 101 10.40 -2.42 -12.19
C GLY A 101 9.48 -2.80 -11.02
N ALA A 102 10.05 -2.95 -9.82
CA ALA A 102 9.29 -3.27 -8.62
C ALA A 102 8.32 -2.13 -8.24
N HIS A 103 8.79 -0.89 -8.21
CA HIS A 103 7.92 0.28 -7.97
C HIS A 103 6.94 0.52 -9.13
N PHE A 104 7.37 0.27 -10.37
CA PHE A 104 6.51 0.35 -11.55
C PHE A 104 5.31 -0.60 -11.44
N ALA A 105 5.44 -1.75 -10.80
CA ALA A 105 4.34 -2.68 -10.58
C ALA A 105 3.15 -2.04 -9.85
N SER A 106 3.38 -1.27 -8.80
CA SER A 106 2.30 -0.56 -8.09
C SER A 106 1.82 0.68 -8.85
N TYR A 107 2.74 1.41 -9.46
CA TYR A 107 2.43 2.60 -10.24
C TYR A 107 1.50 2.32 -11.44
N ILE A 108 1.76 1.26 -12.20
CA ILE A 108 0.92 0.92 -13.36
C ILE A 108 -0.50 0.52 -12.93
N LEU A 109 -0.67 -0.04 -11.72
CA LEU A 109 -1.98 -0.35 -11.15
C LEU A 109 -2.78 0.91 -10.79
N LEU A 110 -2.13 1.99 -10.36
CA LEU A 110 -2.79 3.28 -10.17
C LEU A 110 -3.32 3.83 -11.50
N LEU A 111 -2.50 3.78 -12.56
CA LEU A 111 -2.95 4.20 -13.90
C LEU A 111 -4.09 3.31 -14.43
N ALA A 112 -4.02 2.01 -14.17
CA ALA A 112 -5.11 1.08 -14.51
C ALA A 112 -6.40 1.40 -13.74
N ALA A 113 -6.31 1.77 -12.45
CA ALA A 113 -7.45 2.21 -11.65
C ALA A 113 -8.06 3.52 -12.19
N GLN A 114 -7.23 4.47 -12.63
CA GLN A 114 -7.71 5.70 -13.28
C GLN A 114 -8.39 5.40 -14.62
N LEU A 115 -7.80 4.49 -15.42
CA LEU A 115 -8.41 4.04 -16.67
C LEU A 115 -9.75 3.34 -16.40
N PHE A 116 -9.83 2.51 -15.36
CA PHE A 116 -11.07 1.87 -14.92
C PHE A 116 -12.13 2.92 -14.50
N ALA A 117 -11.72 3.97 -13.81
CA ALA A 117 -12.63 5.06 -13.43
C ALA A 117 -13.24 5.75 -14.67
N VAL A 118 -12.45 6.08 -15.68
CA VAL A 118 -12.93 6.78 -16.86
C VAL A 118 -13.64 5.87 -17.88
N THR A 119 -13.53 4.56 -17.74
CA THR A 119 -14.22 3.58 -18.60
C THR A 119 -15.42 2.93 -17.92
N GLU A 120 -15.23 2.27 -16.77
CA GLU A 120 -16.28 1.49 -16.11
C GLU A 120 -17.12 2.33 -15.13
N VAL A 121 -16.49 3.16 -14.25
CA VAL A 121 -17.24 4.00 -13.31
C VAL A 121 -18.07 5.04 -14.05
N ARG A 122 -17.53 5.59 -15.12
CA ARG A 122 -18.26 6.54 -15.98
C ARG A 122 -19.61 6.03 -16.46
N LYS A 123 -19.68 4.74 -16.84
CA LYS A 123 -20.91 4.13 -17.41
C LYS A 123 -22.10 4.23 -16.46
N ASP A 124 -21.86 4.01 -15.18
CA ASP A 124 -22.90 3.91 -14.16
C ASP A 124 -23.13 5.22 -13.40
N TYR A 125 -22.07 6.04 -13.24
CA TYR A 125 -22.08 7.21 -12.36
C TYR A 125 -21.83 8.54 -13.07
N GLY A 126 -21.55 8.50 -14.37
CA GLY A 126 -21.40 9.67 -15.25
C GLY A 126 -20.03 10.32 -15.23
N ASP A 127 -19.83 11.25 -16.14
CA ASP A 127 -18.56 11.93 -16.43
C ASP A 127 -17.94 12.61 -15.21
N ARG A 128 -18.78 13.31 -14.41
CA ARG A 128 -18.29 14.08 -13.26
C ARG A 128 -17.71 13.18 -12.17
N THR A 129 -18.39 12.09 -11.85
CA THR A 129 -17.92 11.13 -10.82
C THR A 129 -16.63 10.46 -11.26
N ALA A 130 -16.54 10.03 -12.52
CA ALA A 130 -15.34 9.42 -13.07
C ALA A 130 -14.13 10.39 -13.04
N LEU A 131 -14.34 11.66 -13.46
CA LEU A 131 -13.27 12.68 -13.41
C LEU A 131 -12.84 13.00 -11.98
N TRP A 132 -13.78 13.11 -11.04
CA TRP A 132 -13.43 13.34 -9.63
C TRP A 132 -12.68 12.18 -9.03
N LEU A 133 -13.09 10.93 -9.28
CA LEU A 133 -12.38 9.76 -8.82
C LEU A 133 -10.94 9.72 -9.39
N THR A 134 -10.77 10.01 -10.67
CA THR A 134 -9.46 10.11 -11.33
C THR A 134 -8.60 11.22 -10.72
N ALA A 135 -9.19 12.38 -10.42
CA ALA A 135 -8.50 13.51 -9.79
C ALA A 135 -8.12 13.21 -8.33
N LEU A 136 -8.98 12.52 -7.58
CA LEU A 136 -8.66 12.10 -6.21
C LEU A 136 -7.49 11.10 -6.18
N MET A 137 -7.45 10.16 -7.14
CA MET A 137 -6.32 9.25 -7.31
C MET A 137 -5.00 9.96 -7.64
N LEU A 138 -5.07 11.14 -8.30
CA LEU A 138 -3.89 11.97 -8.54
C LEU A 138 -3.48 12.77 -7.29
N LEU A 139 -4.45 13.38 -6.60
CA LEU A 139 -4.20 14.47 -5.65
C LEU A 139 -4.14 14.03 -4.19
N MET A 140 -4.74 12.89 -3.84
CA MET A 140 -4.78 12.46 -2.44
C MET A 140 -3.44 11.89 -1.97
N PRO A 141 -3.00 12.24 -0.75
CA PRO A 141 -1.70 11.84 -0.21
C PRO A 141 -1.45 10.33 -0.21
N GLN A 142 -2.48 9.55 0.14
CA GLN A 142 -2.39 8.09 0.18
C GLN A 142 -2.10 7.46 -1.19
N SER A 143 -2.46 8.14 -2.27
CA SER A 143 -2.20 7.64 -3.63
C SER A 143 -0.72 7.56 -3.96
N LEU A 144 0.10 8.51 -3.48
CA LEU A 144 1.55 8.46 -3.66
C LEU A 144 2.15 7.21 -3.00
N TRP A 145 1.73 6.91 -1.78
CA TRP A 145 2.18 5.71 -1.07
C TRP A 145 1.73 4.43 -1.79
N LEU A 146 0.45 4.31 -2.10
CA LEU A 146 -0.09 3.17 -2.83
C LEU A 146 0.60 2.93 -4.17
N ALA A 147 0.93 4.02 -4.88
CA ALA A 147 1.52 3.95 -6.21
C ALA A 147 2.95 3.42 -6.24
N PHE A 148 3.68 3.51 -5.13
CA PHE A 148 5.10 3.16 -5.14
C PHE A 148 5.47 2.07 -4.16
N GLU A 149 4.62 1.75 -3.21
CA GLU A 149 4.94 0.69 -2.27
C GLU A 149 4.95 -0.68 -2.96
N VAL A 150 6.08 -1.39 -2.88
CA VAL A 150 6.27 -2.72 -3.48
C VAL A 150 5.59 -3.77 -2.61
N ARG A 151 4.27 -3.57 -2.44
CA ARG A 151 3.38 -4.38 -1.61
C ARG A 151 2.02 -4.55 -2.28
N THR A 152 1.25 -5.47 -1.78
CA THR A 152 -0.06 -5.82 -2.35
C THR A 152 -1.12 -4.71 -2.33
N TYR A 153 -0.88 -3.59 -1.63
CA TYR A 153 -1.92 -2.63 -1.26
C TYR A 153 -2.61 -1.95 -2.46
N MET A 154 -1.85 -1.51 -3.47
CA MET A 154 -2.43 -0.91 -4.66
C MET A 154 -3.26 -1.92 -5.48
N LEU A 155 -2.76 -3.15 -5.60
CA LEU A 155 -3.48 -4.24 -6.26
C LEU A 155 -4.81 -4.52 -5.54
N SER A 156 -4.78 -4.65 -4.23
CA SER A 156 -5.97 -4.88 -3.40
C SER A 156 -6.97 -3.74 -3.53
N ALA A 157 -6.52 -2.48 -3.44
CA ALA A 157 -7.37 -1.31 -3.56
C ALA A 157 -8.07 -1.24 -4.93
N PHE A 158 -7.34 -1.53 -6.01
CA PHE A 158 -7.91 -1.57 -7.36
C PHE A 158 -8.95 -2.68 -7.53
N LEU A 159 -8.65 -3.90 -7.07
CA LEU A 159 -9.57 -5.03 -7.14
C LEU A 159 -10.84 -4.82 -6.31
N MET A 160 -10.71 -4.19 -5.14
CA MET A 160 -11.85 -3.80 -4.31
C MET A 160 -12.71 -2.74 -5.01
N LEU A 161 -12.10 -1.73 -5.64
CA LEU A 161 -12.83 -0.74 -6.44
C LEU A 161 -13.60 -1.43 -7.58
N ALA A 162 -12.99 -2.38 -8.27
CA ALA A 162 -13.65 -3.16 -9.31
C ALA A 162 -14.82 -3.99 -8.74
N ALA A 163 -14.63 -4.66 -7.60
CA ALA A 163 -15.68 -5.41 -6.92
C ALA A 163 -16.84 -4.51 -6.48
N LEU A 164 -16.57 -3.28 -5.97
CA LEU A 164 -17.60 -2.31 -5.62
C LEU A 164 -18.47 -1.95 -6.83
N VAL A 165 -17.85 -1.56 -7.95
CA VAL A 165 -18.55 -1.09 -9.14
C VAL A 165 -19.37 -2.23 -9.77
N TYR A 166 -18.76 -3.39 -9.96
CA TYR A 166 -19.48 -4.54 -10.53
C TYR A 166 -20.54 -5.08 -9.57
N GLY A 167 -20.30 -5.05 -8.26
CA GLY A 167 -21.28 -5.43 -7.26
C GLY A 167 -22.51 -4.55 -7.26
N LEU A 168 -22.33 -3.23 -7.32
CA LEU A 168 -23.45 -2.29 -7.42
C LEU A 168 -24.23 -2.46 -8.71
N ARG A 169 -23.55 -2.75 -9.83
CA ARG A 169 -24.20 -3.06 -11.12
C ARG A 169 -25.02 -4.35 -11.02
N VAL A 170 -24.47 -5.39 -10.37
CA VAL A 170 -25.18 -6.66 -10.14
C VAL A 170 -26.44 -6.45 -9.28
N SER A 171 -26.44 -5.52 -8.34
CA SER A 171 -27.62 -5.25 -7.51
C SER A 171 -28.69 -4.40 -8.21
N GLU A 172 -28.43 -3.84 -9.40
CA GLU A 172 -29.38 -3.01 -10.14
C GLU A 172 -30.01 -3.75 -11.35
N GLN A 173 -29.33 -3.79 -12.45
CA GLN A 173 -29.78 -4.44 -13.70
C GLN A 173 -28.62 -5.25 -14.31
N PRO A 174 -28.30 -6.42 -13.75
CA PRO A 174 -27.13 -7.16 -14.15
C PRO A 174 -27.31 -7.90 -15.47
N GLU A 175 -26.25 -7.93 -16.25
CA GLU A 175 -26.04 -8.92 -17.27
C GLU A 175 -25.20 -10.08 -16.74
N LEU A 176 -25.23 -11.25 -17.39
CA LEU A 176 -24.43 -12.41 -16.96
C LEU A 176 -22.93 -12.08 -16.83
N ARG A 177 -22.42 -11.24 -17.70
CA ARG A 177 -21.01 -10.78 -17.64
C ARG A 177 -20.68 -10.00 -16.38
N ASP A 178 -21.65 -9.33 -15.75
CA ASP A 178 -21.40 -8.53 -14.55
C ASP A 178 -21.21 -9.43 -13.33
N TYR A 179 -21.94 -10.55 -13.24
CA TYR A 179 -21.69 -11.59 -12.24
C TYR A 179 -20.30 -12.20 -12.39
N PHE A 180 -19.88 -12.48 -13.63
CA PHE A 180 -18.52 -12.98 -13.87
C PHE A 180 -17.45 -11.97 -13.47
N LYS A 181 -17.60 -10.69 -13.81
CA LYS A 181 -16.67 -9.62 -13.43
C LYS A 181 -16.62 -9.43 -11.92
N LEU A 182 -17.77 -9.44 -11.22
CA LEU A 182 -17.83 -9.40 -9.76
C LEU A 182 -17.09 -10.59 -9.16
N GLY A 183 -17.39 -11.80 -9.63
CA GLY A 183 -16.76 -13.04 -9.15
C GLY A 183 -15.24 -13.01 -9.35
N ALA A 184 -14.77 -12.62 -10.55
CA ALA A 184 -13.34 -12.49 -10.84
C ALA A 184 -12.65 -11.44 -9.93
N ALA A 185 -13.23 -10.24 -9.81
CA ALA A 185 -12.70 -9.20 -8.92
C ALA A 185 -12.67 -9.67 -7.47
N THR A 186 -13.69 -10.40 -7.01
CA THR A 186 -13.77 -10.98 -5.67
C THR A 186 -12.66 -12.01 -5.43
N VAL A 187 -12.51 -12.99 -6.32
CA VAL A 187 -11.45 -14.02 -6.19
C VAL A 187 -10.07 -13.39 -6.17
N LEU A 188 -9.79 -12.51 -7.13
CA LEU A 188 -8.49 -11.84 -7.19
C LEU A 188 -8.22 -10.97 -5.95
N ALA A 189 -9.22 -10.26 -5.43
CA ALA A 189 -9.08 -9.49 -4.19
C ALA A 189 -8.80 -10.39 -2.99
N LEU A 190 -9.49 -11.52 -2.84
CA LEU A 190 -9.23 -12.51 -1.79
C LEU A 190 -7.80 -13.05 -1.84
N TYR A 191 -7.29 -13.34 -3.05
CA TYR A 191 -5.93 -13.80 -3.26
C TYR A 191 -4.87 -12.68 -3.23
N SER A 192 -5.28 -11.41 -3.04
CA SER A 192 -4.34 -10.28 -2.89
C SER A 192 -4.06 -9.95 -1.41
N HIS A 193 -5.08 -9.86 -0.55
CA HIS A 193 -4.93 -9.47 0.86
C HIS A 193 -6.10 -9.93 1.73
N TYR A 194 -5.84 -10.44 2.95
CA TYR A 194 -6.90 -10.93 3.85
C TYR A 194 -7.93 -9.89 4.25
N TYR A 195 -7.56 -8.61 4.34
CA TYR A 195 -8.51 -7.54 4.67
C TYR A 195 -9.55 -7.32 3.57
N CYS A 196 -9.24 -7.72 2.34
CA CYS A 196 -10.24 -7.75 1.27
C CYS A 196 -11.40 -8.70 1.62
N ALA A 197 -11.13 -9.83 2.27
CA ALA A 197 -12.18 -10.77 2.67
C ALA A 197 -13.17 -10.14 3.66
N LEU A 198 -12.67 -9.39 4.66
CA LEU A 198 -13.52 -8.70 5.63
C LEU A 198 -14.37 -7.61 4.97
N TRP A 199 -13.78 -6.85 4.06
CA TRP A 199 -14.51 -5.82 3.34
C TRP A 199 -15.51 -6.39 2.34
N LEU A 200 -15.14 -7.43 1.59
CA LEU A 200 -16.03 -8.13 0.65
C LEU A 200 -17.24 -8.73 1.36
N MET A 201 -17.06 -9.28 2.56
CA MET A 201 -18.18 -9.73 3.38
C MET A 201 -19.23 -8.63 3.55
N PHE A 202 -18.81 -7.42 3.95
CA PHE A 202 -19.75 -6.29 4.09
C PHE A 202 -20.30 -5.84 2.73
N LEU A 203 -19.49 -5.81 1.67
CA LEU A 203 -19.98 -5.49 0.35
C LEU A 203 -21.12 -6.45 -0.04
N TYR A 204 -20.91 -7.75 0.06
CA TYR A 204 -21.92 -8.74 -0.30
C TYR A 204 -23.16 -8.65 0.59
N LEU A 205 -23.02 -8.33 1.88
CA LEU A 205 -24.16 -8.09 2.78
C LEU A 205 -24.97 -6.84 2.38
N PHE A 206 -24.30 -5.74 2.02
CA PHE A 206 -24.96 -4.53 1.53
C PHE A 206 -25.69 -4.79 0.22
N LEU A 207 -25.06 -5.50 -0.74
CA LEU A 207 -25.68 -5.85 -2.01
C LEU A 207 -26.87 -6.80 -1.82
N LEU A 208 -26.74 -7.79 -0.95
CA LEU A 208 -27.84 -8.70 -0.59
C LEU A 208 -29.03 -7.92 -0.01
N ALA A 209 -28.74 -7.01 0.95
CA ALA A 209 -29.77 -6.19 1.54
C ALA A 209 -30.49 -5.30 0.50
N ASP A 210 -29.74 -4.77 -0.48
CA ASP A 210 -30.29 -3.98 -1.58
C ASP A 210 -31.19 -4.82 -2.50
N ILE A 211 -30.75 -6.02 -2.90
CA ILE A 211 -31.52 -6.97 -3.71
C ILE A 211 -32.84 -7.34 -3.01
N LEU A 212 -32.78 -7.66 -1.71
CA LEU A 212 -33.94 -8.04 -0.91
C LEU A 212 -34.93 -6.89 -0.72
N ARG A 213 -34.43 -5.67 -0.40
CA ARG A 213 -35.25 -4.46 -0.25
C ARG A 213 -35.95 -4.07 -1.55
N ALA A 214 -35.24 -4.21 -2.67
CA ALA A 214 -35.79 -3.94 -3.99
C ALA A 214 -36.67 -5.07 -4.53
N ARG A 215 -36.80 -6.18 -3.78
CA ARG A 215 -37.57 -7.41 -4.15
C ARG A 215 -37.16 -8.02 -5.49
N ARG A 216 -35.87 -7.94 -5.84
CA ARG A 216 -35.30 -8.48 -7.09
C ARG A 216 -34.86 -9.93 -6.91
N PHE A 217 -35.79 -10.80 -6.53
CA PHE A 217 -35.51 -12.19 -6.13
C PHE A 217 -34.90 -13.03 -7.26
N GLU A 218 -35.14 -12.68 -8.51
CA GLU A 218 -34.52 -13.31 -9.69
C GLU A 218 -33.00 -13.18 -9.73
N GLN A 219 -32.46 -12.11 -9.10
CA GLN A 219 -31.01 -11.88 -9.01
C GLN A 219 -30.38 -12.69 -7.89
N LEU A 220 -31.13 -13.18 -6.93
CA LEU A 220 -30.61 -13.82 -5.71
C LEU A 220 -29.82 -15.09 -6.02
N LYS A 221 -30.37 -15.96 -6.88
CA LYS A 221 -29.70 -17.23 -7.24
C LYS A 221 -28.34 -17.01 -7.91
N PRO A 222 -28.20 -16.22 -8.99
CA PRO A 222 -26.89 -16.00 -9.60
C PRO A 222 -25.94 -15.20 -8.68
N PHE A 223 -26.46 -14.28 -7.86
CA PHE A 223 -25.66 -13.56 -6.87
C PHE A 223 -25.04 -14.49 -5.82
N LEU A 224 -25.84 -15.37 -5.21
CA LEU A 224 -25.37 -16.35 -4.23
C LEU A 224 -24.43 -17.38 -4.87
N ALA A 225 -24.70 -17.78 -6.12
CA ALA A 225 -23.81 -18.67 -6.87
C ALA A 225 -22.43 -18.01 -7.09
N THR A 226 -22.40 -16.71 -7.42
CA THR A 226 -21.15 -15.96 -7.59
C THR A 226 -20.37 -15.88 -6.27
N ALA A 227 -21.05 -15.54 -5.16
CA ALA A 227 -20.45 -15.49 -3.84
C ALA A 227 -19.92 -16.87 -3.40
N GLY A 228 -20.73 -17.92 -3.58
CA GLY A 228 -20.36 -19.28 -3.24
C GLY A 228 -19.18 -19.79 -4.05
N ALA A 229 -19.17 -19.55 -5.37
CA ALA A 229 -18.06 -19.94 -6.22
C ALA A 229 -16.75 -19.21 -5.83
N ALA A 230 -16.81 -17.91 -5.57
CA ALA A 230 -15.63 -17.15 -5.12
C ALA A 230 -15.11 -17.66 -3.76
N THR A 231 -16.01 -17.97 -2.82
CA THR A 231 -15.65 -18.54 -1.52
C THR A 231 -15.01 -19.92 -1.69
N LEU A 232 -15.62 -20.81 -2.47
CA LEU A 232 -15.10 -22.16 -2.72
C LEU A 232 -13.70 -22.14 -3.35
N LEU A 233 -13.46 -21.22 -4.29
CA LEU A 233 -12.14 -21.04 -4.89
C LEU A 233 -11.10 -20.54 -3.88
N PHE A 234 -11.49 -19.81 -2.84
CA PHE A 234 -10.57 -19.28 -1.82
C PHE A 234 -10.36 -20.23 -0.63
N VAL A 235 -11.30 -21.12 -0.35
CA VAL A 235 -11.23 -22.06 0.80
C VAL A 235 -9.90 -22.82 0.89
N PRO A 236 -9.32 -23.36 -0.22
CA PRO A 236 -8.04 -24.05 -0.15
C PRO A 236 -6.92 -23.15 0.41
N TRP A 237 -6.94 -21.86 0.07
CA TRP A 237 -5.96 -20.91 0.59
C TRP A 237 -6.23 -20.51 2.05
N LEU A 238 -7.46 -20.45 2.47
CA LEU A 238 -7.83 -20.12 3.86
C LEU A 238 -7.31 -21.16 4.86
N ALA A 239 -7.12 -22.40 4.44
CA ALA A 239 -6.52 -23.44 5.28
C ALA A 239 -5.08 -23.12 5.68
N VAL A 240 -4.33 -22.37 4.86
CA VAL A 240 -2.92 -22.03 5.10
C VAL A 240 -2.75 -21.19 6.38
N PRO A 241 -3.35 -20.01 6.54
CA PRO A 241 -3.22 -19.23 7.77
C PRO A 241 -3.81 -19.92 9.00
N LEU A 242 -4.76 -20.82 8.82
CA LEU A 242 -5.32 -21.60 9.94
C LEU A 242 -4.34 -22.66 10.44
N SER A 243 -3.55 -23.29 9.55
CA SER A 243 -2.54 -24.26 9.91
C SER A 243 -1.26 -23.65 10.49
N THR A 244 -0.88 -22.45 10.00
CA THR A 244 0.34 -21.74 10.41
C THR A 244 0.10 -20.66 11.48
N GLY A 245 -1.16 -20.31 11.74
CA GLY A 245 -1.57 -19.12 12.48
C GLY A 245 -1.17 -19.04 13.95
N GLY A 246 -0.82 -20.17 14.58
CA GLY A 246 -0.38 -20.18 15.98
C GLY A 246 1.00 -19.57 16.18
N GLU A 247 1.88 -19.67 15.20
CA GLU A 247 3.27 -19.22 15.31
C GLU A 247 3.51 -17.82 14.73
N ILE A 248 2.84 -17.47 13.61
CA ILE A 248 2.98 -16.17 12.94
C ILE A 248 2.39 -15.04 13.79
N SER A 249 1.42 -15.35 14.65
CA SER A 249 0.72 -14.35 15.48
C SER A 249 1.58 -13.74 16.60
N ARG A 250 2.68 -14.39 17.00
CA ARG A 250 3.48 -13.97 18.16
C ARG A 250 4.38 -12.76 17.91
N ASN A 251 4.65 -12.38 16.67
CA ASN A 251 5.69 -11.40 16.33
C ASN A 251 5.20 -10.09 15.72
N TRP A 252 3.89 -9.76 15.75
CA TRP A 252 3.39 -8.54 15.12
C TRP A 252 3.32 -7.36 16.11
N TYR A 253 4.14 -6.36 15.84
CA TYR A 253 4.23 -5.09 16.57
C TYR A 253 3.10 -4.14 16.20
N VAL A 254 1.88 -4.43 16.57
CA VAL A 254 0.78 -3.47 16.40
C VAL A 254 0.48 -2.86 17.77
N THR A 255 0.85 -1.60 17.94
CA THR A 255 0.39 -0.82 19.09
C THR A 255 -1.12 -0.57 18.94
N MET A 256 -1.89 -0.80 20.02
CA MET A 256 -3.34 -0.56 20.06
C MET A 256 -3.67 0.94 20.16
N ASP A 257 -3.09 1.75 19.28
CA ASP A 257 -3.40 3.18 19.18
C ASP A 257 -4.45 3.43 18.10
N PHE A 258 -5.70 3.06 18.38
CA PHE A 258 -6.81 3.23 17.46
C PHE A 258 -7.05 4.68 17.06
N VAL A 259 -6.84 5.61 17.98
CA VAL A 259 -7.01 7.05 17.71
C VAL A 259 -6.02 7.51 16.67
N ARG A 260 -4.75 7.16 16.85
CA ARG A 260 -3.68 7.49 15.91
C ARG A 260 -3.91 6.86 14.53
N VAL A 261 -4.24 5.56 14.47
CA VAL A 261 -4.46 4.87 13.20
C VAL A 261 -5.68 5.42 12.47
N SER A 262 -6.77 5.71 13.21
CA SER A 262 -7.97 6.35 12.64
C SER A 262 -7.63 7.74 12.10
N ALA A 263 -6.95 8.56 12.88
CA ALA A 263 -6.51 9.87 12.45
C ALA A 263 -5.65 9.76 11.18
N GLN A 264 -4.69 8.84 11.15
CA GLN A 264 -3.83 8.65 9.99
C GLN A 264 -4.58 8.23 8.73
N PHE A 265 -5.59 7.37 8.81
CA PHE A 265 -6.38 6.99 7.65
C PHE A 265 -7.28 8.13 7.14
N PHE A 266 -8.03 8.77 8.05
CA PHE A 266 -9.04 9.75 7.69
C PHE A 266 -8.52 11.17 7.55
N THR A 267 -7.39 11.50 8.17
CA THR A 267 -6.90 12.88 8.25
C THR A 267 -5.45 13.10 7.87
N THR A 268 -4.60 12.07 7.91
CA THR A 268 -3.15 12.24 7.69
C THR A 268 -2.55 11.14 6.84
N PRO A 269 -1.48 11.43 6.06
CA PRO A 269 -0.73 10.41 5.34
C PRO A 269 0.14 9.54 6.27
N PRO A 270 0.66 8.40 5.72
CA PRO A 270 1.24 7.32 6.47
C PRO A 270 2.57 7.54 7.17
N ALA A 271 3.32 8.56 6.81
CA ALA A 271 4.65 8.75 7.38
C ALA A 271 4.57 9.26 8.82
N ALA A 272 5.15 8.52 9.75
CA ALA A 272 5.20 8.87 11.18
C ALA A 272 5.88 10.22 11.45
N GLU A 273 6.61 10.77 10.50
CA GLU A 273 7.42 11.99 10.60
C GLU A 273 6.82 13.21 9.93
N ILE A 274 5.63 13.08 9.35
CA ILE A 274 4.91 14.21 8.73
C ILE A 274 4.66 15.35 9.72
N TRP A 275 4.61 15.06 11.04
CA TRP A 275 4.52 16.09 12.08
C TRP A 275 5.66 17.12 12.05
N GLN A 276 6.80 16.79 11.45
CA GLN A 276 7.95 17.67 11.27
C GLN A 276 7.97 18.35 9.90
N SER A 277 7.08 17.94 8.98
CA SER A 277 7.00 18.54 7.67
C SER A 277 6.34 19.91 7.73
N PRO A 278 6.91 20.94 7.06
CA PRO A 278 6.25 22.22 6.91
C PRO A 278 4.91 22.14 6.14
N PHE A 279 4.70 21.03 5.41
CA PHE A 279 3.50 20.80 4.61
C PHE A 279 2.45 19.94 5.32
N PHE A 280 2.73 19.47 6.54
CA PHE A 280 1.83 18.62 7.32
C PHE A 280 0.40 19.17 7.39
N ILE A 281 0.25 20.47 7.63
CA ILE A 281 -1.07 21.12 7.74
C ILE A 281 -1.85 20.99 6.42
N ALA A 282 -1.21 21.29 5.29
CA ALA A 282 -1.89 21.24 3.99
C ALA A 282 -2.31 19.81 3.61
N THR A 283 -1.46 18.85 3.87
CA THR A 283 -1.71 17.42 3.62
C THR A 283 -2.84 16.88 4.49
N THR A 284 -2.84 17.24 5.78
CA THR A 284 -3.89 16.89 6.74
C THR A 284 -5.22 17.51 6.36
N LEU A 285 -5.22 18.79 5.97
CA LEU A 285 -6.43 19.48 5.52
C LEU A 285 -7.04 18.85 4.28
N ALA A 286 -6.23 18.37 3.33
CA ALA A 286 -6.73 17.69 2.13
C ALA A 286 -7.49 16.40 2.49
N ALA A 287 -6.88 15.52 3.29
CA ALA A 287 -7.49 14.25 3.70
C ALA A 287 -8.74 14.49 4.60
N THR A 288 -8.64 15.40 5.57
CA THR A 288 -9.75 15.76 6.48
C THR A 288 -10.93 16.36 5.70
N SER A 289 -10.64 17.23 4.72
CA SER A 289 -11.70 17.84 3.89
C SER A 289 -12.45 16.78 3.09
N LEU A 290 -11.75 15.78 2.52
CA LEU A 290 -12.40 14.68 1.82
C LEU A 290 -13.29 13.87 2.78
N THR A 291 -12.79 13.54 3.96
CA THR A 291 -13.57 12.83 4.99
C THR A 291 -14.81 13.60 5.41
N PHE A 292 -14.67 14.91 5.65
CA PHE A 292 -15.81 15.77 5.97
C PHE A 292 -16.85 15.80 4.83
N ILE A 293 -16.41 15.91 3.58
CA ILE A 293 -17.28 15.86 2.39
C ILE A 293 -18.06 14.54 2.34
N VAL A 294 -17.41 13.40 2.59
CA VAL A 294 -18.07 12.08 2.62
C VAL A 294 -19.10 12.03 3.75
N ILE A 295 -18.76 12.45 4.95
CA ILE A 295 -19.67 12.45 6.11
C ILE A 295 -20.90 13.33 5.82
N CYS A 296 -20.72 14.55 5.33
CA CYS A 296 -21.83 15.43 4.95
C CYS A 296 -22.72 14.80 3.88
N GLY A 297 -22.12 14.18 2.85
CA GLY A 297 -22.88 13.51 1.81
C GLY A 297 -23.70 12.33 2.33
N VAL A 298 -23.16 11.55 3.25
CA VAL A 298 -23.88 10.43 3.90
C VAL A 298 -25.04 10.98 4.74
N THR A 299 -24.80 12.01 5.58
CA THR A 299 -25.86 12.61 6.43
C THR A 299 -26.99 13.21 5.61
N ASP A 300 -26.69 13.90 4.49
CA ASP A 300 -27.72 14.46 3.60
C ASP A 300 -28.51 13.36 2.89
N THR A 301 -27.87 12.25 2.53
CA THR A 301 -28.54 11.13 1.87
C THR A 301 -29.45 10.37 2.84
N VAL A 302 -28.96 10.06 4.05
CA VAL A 302 -29.71 9.34 5.09
C VAL A 302 -30.80 10.22 5.71
N GLY A 303 -30.53 11.53 5.86
CA GLY A 303 -31.49 12.50 6.40
C GLY A 303 -32.67 12.84 5.48
N GLY A 304 -32.78 12.18 4.32
CA GLY A 304 -33.92 12.35 3.40
C GLY A 304 -34.00 13.69 2.67
N LYS A 305 -32.95 14.50 2.72
CA LYS A 305 -32.86 15.75 1.95
C LYS A 305 -32.79 15.49 0.43
N MET A 306 -32.45 14.26 0.03
CA MET A 306 -32.46 13.82 -1.36
C MET A 306 -33.75 13.06 -1.66
N THR A 307 -34.60 13.62 -2.50
CA THR A 307 -35.93 13.13 -2.80
C THR A 307 -36.01 11.78 -3.54
N LYS A 308 -34.92 11.35 -4.18
CA LYS A 308 -34.73 9.98 -4.71
C LYS A 308 -33.25 9.59 -4.66
N PRO A 309 -32.91 8.41 -4.11
CA PRO A 309 -31.55 7.92 -4.19
C PRO A 309 -31.19 7.63 -5.65
N ASP A 310 -30.23 8.37 -6.19
CA ASP A 310 -29.62 8.13 -7.49
C ASP A 310 -28.39 7.19 -7.38
N SER A 311 -27.82 6.79 -8.51
CA SER A 311 -26.65 5.88 -8.55
C SER A 311 -25.47 6.43 -7.72
N ASN A 312 -25.25 7.73 -7.72
CA ASN A 312 -24.19 8.36 -6.91
C ASN A 312 -24.46 8.28 -5.40
N SER A 313 -25.72 8.40 -4.96
CA SER A 313 -26.09 8.21 -3.55
C SER A 313 -25.84 6.77 -3.12
N LYS A 314 -26.16 5.81 -3.99
CA LYS A 314 -25.94 4.39 -3.73
C LYS A 314 -24.43 4.08 -3.69
N LEU A 315 -23.65 4.61 -4.62
CA LEU A 315 -22.19 4.50 -4.58
C LEU A 315 -21.62 5.05 -3.26
N LEU A 316 -22.04 6.26 -2.87
CA LEU A 316 -21.61 6.90 -1.62
C LEU A 316 -21.93 6.05 -0.40
N THR A 317 -23.19 5.66 -0.23
CA THR A 317 -23.63 4.94 0.98
C THR A 317 -23.04 3.54 1.08
N THR A 318 -22.89 2.83 -0.05
CA THR A 318 -22.26 1.51 -0.07
C THR A 318 -20.75 1.61 0.18
N ALA A 319 -20.06 2.53 -0.50
CA ALA A 319 -18.63 2.71 -0.32
C ALA A 319 -18.28 3.14 1.12
N ALA A 320 -18.91 4.20 1.63
CA ALA A 320 -18.66 4.67 2.99
C ALA A 320 -19.11 3.65 4.04
N GLY A 321 -20.29 3.05 3.87
CA GLY A 321 -20.85 2.07 4.80
C GLY A 321 -19.99 0.82 4.94
N THR A 322 -19.51 0.27 3.82
CA THR A 322 -18.65 -0.92 3.83
C THR A 322 -17.27 -0.65 4.44
N VAL A 323 -16.66 0.51 4.17
CA VAL A 323 -15.39 0.91 4.80
C VAL A 323 -15.58 1.06 6.31
N LEU A 324 -16.61 1.78 6.76
CA LEU A 324 -16.88 2.00 8.19
C LEU A 324 -17.21 0.69 8.90
N ALA A 325 -18.04 -0.17 8.31
CA ALA A 325 -18.38 -1.47 8.90
C ALA A 325 -17.13 -2.37 9.03
N THR A 326 -16.29 -2.41 8.01
CA THR A 326 -15.01 -3.15 8.05
C THR A 326 -14.10 -2.60 9.12
N TYR A 327 -13.99 -1.28 9.22
CA TYR A 327 -13.15 -0.63 10.22
C TYR A 327 -13.62 -0.93 11.64
N LEU A 328 -14.91 -0.85 11.90
CA LEU A 328 -15.49 -1.21 13.21
C LEU A 328 -15.24 -2.68 13.56
N LEU A 329 -15.38 -3.60 12.58
CA LEU A 329 -15.03 -5.01 12.77
C LEU A 329 -13.53 -5.19 13.08
N LEU A 330 -12.64 -4.49 12.38
CA LEU A 330 -11.21 -4.55 12.64
C LEU A 330 -10.85 -4.03 14.04
N ILE A 331 -11.50 -2.97 14.52
CA ILE A 331 -11.37 -2.51 15.91
C ILE A 331 -11.83 -3.61 16.88
N LEU A 332 -13.01 -4.17 16.65
CA LEU A 332 -13.56 -5.23 17.51
C LEU A 332 -12.61 -6.43 17.59
N LEU A 333 -12.14 -6.91 16.44
CA LEU A 333 -11.18 -8.01 16.36
C LEU A 333 -9.84 -7.66 17.02
N SER A 334 -9.41 -6.39 16.91
CA SER A 334 -8.16 -5.94 17.55
C SER A 334 -8.25 -5.94 19.06
N VAL A 335 -9.43 -5.66 19.63
CA VAL A 335 -9.64 -5.69 21.08
C VAL A 335 -9.88 -7.11 21.60
N THR A 336 -10.59 -7.96 20.82
CA THR A 336 -11.04 -9.27 21.32
C THR A 336 -10.13 -10.43 20.96
N VAL A 337 -9.39 -10.33 19.85
CA VAL A 337 -8.57 -11.45 19.33
C VAL A 337 -7.09 -11.09 19.35
N ARG A 338 -6.69 -10.09 18.56
CA ARG A 338 -5.30 -9.60 18.46
C ARG A 338 -5.27 -8.25 17.76
N PRO A 339 -4.25 -7.39 18.01
CA PRO A 339 -4.09 -6.13 17.28
C PRO A 339 -4.02 -6.35 15.76
N MET A 340 -4.98 -5.81 15.02
CA MET A 340 -5.08 -5.94 13.56
C MET A 340 -5.04 -4.58 12.86
N VAL A 341 -5.44 -3.48 13.52
CA VAL A 341 -5.54 -2.16 12.90
C VAL A 341 -4.16 -1.55 12.79
N THR A 342 -3.65 -1.44 11.56
CA THR A 342 -2.42 -0.71 11.23
C THR A 342 -2.69 0.29 10.11
N THR A 343 -2.02 1.42 10.13
CA THR A 343 -2.21 2.48 9.14
C THR A 343 -2.03 1.98 7.71
N ARG A 344 -0.94 1.24 7.44
CA ARG A 344 -0.62 0.73 6.10
C ARG A 344 -1.69 -0.22 5.53
N TYR A 345 -2.34 -1.02 6.38
CA TYR A 345 -3.41 -1.93 5.93
C TYR A 345 -4.72 -1.20 5.67
N MET A 346 -4.94 -0.04 6.30
CA MET A 346 -6.11 0.78 6.04
C MET A 346 -6.08 1.44 4.67
N TYR A 347 -4.89 1.68 4.09
CA TYR A 347 -4.80 2.33 2.76
C TYR A 347 -5.38 1.52 1.61
N ILE A 348 -5.56 0.21 1.74
CA ILE A 348 -6.28 -0.58 0.73
C ILE A 348 -7.72 -0.08 0.51
N PHE A 349 -8.32 0.60 1.49
CA PHE A 349 -9.67 1.17 1.39
C PHE A 349 -9.71 2.56 0.74
N SER A 350 -8.55 3.16 0.43
CA SER A 350 -8.48 4.54 -0.07
C SER A 350 -9.27 4.74 -1.36
N LEU A 351 -9.16 3.87 -2.34
CA LEU A 351 -9.89 4.01 -3.61
C LEU A 351 -11.40 3.92 -3.42
N ILE A 352 -11.87 3.13 -2.45
CA ILE A 352 -13.29 3.05 -2.08
C ILE A 352 -13.73 4.36 -1.45
N TRP A 353 -12.90 4.91 -0.55
CA TRP A 353 -13.16 6.21 0.09
C TRP A 353 -13.18 7.36 -0.93
N TYR A 354 -12.29 7.30 -1.92
CA TYR A 354 -12.29 8.27 -3.02
C TYR A 354 -13.53 8.14 -3.90
N ALA A 355 -14.04 6.94 -4.13
CA ALA A 355 -15.28 6.74 -4.86
C ALA A 355 -16.47 7.36 -4.12
N ALA A 356 -16.53 7.23 -2.79
CA ALA A 356 -17.53 7.93 -1.97
C ALA A 356 -17.41 9.46 -2.10
N GLY A 357 -16.20 10.00 -1.97
CA GLY A 357 -15.94 11.45 -2.14
C GLY A 357 -16.28 11.97 -3.54
N ALA A 358 -15.92 11.21 -4.57
CA ALA A 358 -16.22 11.55 -5.96
C ALA A 358 -17.74 11.63 -6.23
N ALA A 359 -18.52 10.71 -5.64
CA ALA A 359 -19.98 10.72 -5.74
C ALA A 359 -20.60 12.01 -5.15
N VAL A 360 -20.06 12.54 -4.05
CA VAL A 360 -20.51 13.80 -3.44
C VAL A 360 -20.06 15.00 -4.27
N LEU A 361 -18.77 15.06 -4.63
CA LEU A 361 -18.18 16.16 -5.39
C LEU A 361 -18.85 16.34 -6.76
N ALA A 362 -19.27 15.23 -7.38
CA ALA A 362 -19.96 15.27 -8.66
C ALA A 362 -21.32 16.00 -8.63
N LYS A 363 -22.00 15.99 -7.48
CA LYS A 363 -23.31 16.63 -7.29
C LYS A 363 -23.23 18.09 -6.91
N SER A 364 -22.13 18.51 -6.29
CA SER A 364 -21.95 19.88 -5.81
C SER A 364 -21.39 20.80 -6.91
N SER A 365 -21.88 22.02 -6.96
CA SER A 365 -21.33 23.10 -7.81
C SER A 365 -20.31 23.97 -7.06
N PHE A 366 -20.40 24.07 -5.75
CA PHE A 366 -19.60 24.97 -4.90
C PHE A 366 -18.42 24.26 -4.24
N LEU A 367 -18.63 23.10 -3.60
CA LEU A 367 -17.60 22.33 -2.90
C LEU A 367 -16.33 22.06 -3.74
N PRO A 368 -16.42 21.76 -5.06
CA PRO A 368 -15.26 21.48 -5.87
C PRO A 368 -14.19 22.56 -5.90
N ARG A 369 -14.57 23.85 -5.86
CA ARG A 369 -13.62 24.95 -6.01
C ARG A 369 -12.69 25.09 -4.79
N GLY A 370 -13.25 25.09 -3.60
CA GLY A 370 -12.44 25.14 -2.37
C GLY A 370 -11.62 23.89 -2.16
N PHE A 371 -12.22 22.72 -2.42
CA PHE A 371 -11.56 21.43 -2.27
C PHE A 371 -10.36 21.28 -3.20
N ILE A 372 -10.44 21.69 -4.48
CA ILE A 372 -9.31 21.62 -5.42
C ILE A 372 -8.11 22.38 -4.89
N ILE A 373 -8.29 23.58 -4.34
CA ILE A 373 -7.17 24.38 -3.81
C ILE A 373 -6.50 23.63 -2.66
N ILE A 374 -7.30 23.13 -1.71
CA ILE A 374 -6.79 22.38 -0.55
C ILE A 374 -6.09 21.09 -1.02
N ALA A 375 -6.68 20.36 -1.97
CA ALA A 375 -6.11 19.13 -2.50
C ALA A 375 -4.79 19.37 -3.25
N LEU A 376 -4.69 20.45 -4.03
CA LEU A 376 -3.44 20.83 -4.71
C LEU A 376 -2.34 21.22 -3.73
N LEU A 377 -2.67 21.97 -2.68
CA LEU A 377 -1.72 22.32 -1.62
C LEU A 377 -1.26 21.07 -0.85
N GLY A 378 -2.21 20.18 -0.52
CA GLY A 378 -1.91 18.91 0.12
C GLY A 378 -1.05 18.00 -0.75
N PHE A 379 -1.34 17.93 -2.05
CA PHE A 379 -0.52 17.16 -3.00
C PHE A 379 0.91 17.73 -3.11
N ALA A 380 1.05 19.05 -3.27
CA ALA A 380 2.35 19.68 -3.35
C ALA A 380 3.20 19.41 -2.10
N GLY A 381 2.57 19.48 -0.92
CA GLY A 381 3.21 19.15 0.35
C GLY A 381 3.63 17.69 0.42
N THR A 382 2.69 16.78 0.14
CA THR A 382 2.97 15.33 0.14
C THR A 382 4.02 14.95 -0.88
N TYR A 383 4.00 15.56 -2.07
CA TYR A 383 5.00 15.32 -3.10
C TYR A 383 6.39 15.76 -2.65
N GLY A 384 6.49 16.90 -1.97
CA GLY A 384 7.74 17.38 -1.39
C GLY A 384 8.28 16.46 -0.29
N ASP A 385 7.41 16.04 0.64
CA ASP A 385 7.76 15.13 1.73
C ASP A 385 8.12 13.73 1.21
N PHE A 386 7.35 13.23 0.25
CA PHE A 386 7.62 11.95 -0.40
C PHE A 386 8.97 12.00 -1.10
N LYS A 387 9.25 13.08 -1.83
CA LYS A 387 10.55 13.32 -2.44
C LYS A 387 11.67 13.28 -1.40
N ALA A 388 11.54 13.99 -0.29
CA ALA A 388 12.55 14.02 0.76
C ALA A 388 12.75 12.64 1.42
N ALA A 389 11.66 11.89 1.67
CA ALA A 389 11.70 10.59 2.32
C ALA A 389 12.25 9.47 1.43
N PHE A 390 11.93 9.46 0.14
CA PHE A 390 12.28 8.38 -0.78
C PHE A 390 13.48 8.69 -1.69
N PHE A 391 13.84 9.96 -1.87
CA PHE A 391 14.98 10.36 -2.69
C PHE A 391 16.31 10.33 -1.95
N ASP A 392 16.30 10.29 -0.63
CA ASP A 392 17.52 10.04 0.12
C ASP A 392 17.83 8.54 -0.01
N ARG A 393 18.79 8.19 -0.83
CA ARG A 393 19.19 6.82 -1.17
C ARG A 393 19.86 6.08 0.00
N GLY A 394 19.27 6.15 1.20
CA GLY A 394 19.88 5.66 2.43
C GLY A 394 20.41 4.24 2.33
N PHE A 395 19.59 3.27 1.95
CA PHE A 395 20.06 1.89 1.81
C PHE A 395 21.00 1.69 0.63
N TYR A 396 20.80 2.38 -0.47
CA TYR A 396 21.70 2.31 -1.60
C TYR A 396 23.07 2.93 -1.27
N ASN A 397 23.10 4.10 -0.64
CA ASN A 397 24.33 4.76 -0.21
C ASN A 397 25.03 3.92 0.87
N LEU A 398 24.28 3.40 1.85
CA LEU A 398 24.83 2.49 2.86
C LEU A 398 25.47 1.25 2.23
N ALA A 399 24.80 0.63 1.26
CA ALA A 399 25.36 -0.53 0.55
C ALA A 399 26.62 -0.18 -0.23
N HIS A 400 26.64 0.98 -0.89
CA HIS A 400 27.80 1.48 -1.61
C HIS A 400 28.99 1.71 -0.66
N ASP A 401 28.73 2.35 0.48
CA ASP A 401 29.78 2.66 1.46
C ASP A 401 30.29 1.37 2.13
N ILE A 402 29.41 0.43 2.46
CA ILE A 402 29.83 -0.90 2.98
C ILE A 402 30.72 -1.62 1.96
N LYS A 403 30.33 -1.65 0.69
CA LYS A 403 31.15 -2.29 -0.36
C LYS A 403 32.52 -1.64 -0.54
N ALA A 404 32.62 -0.33 -0.31
CA ALA A 404 33.86 0.41 -0.39
C ALA A 404 34.74 0.27 0.88
N PHE A 405 34.12 0.20 2.06
CA PHE A 405 34.79 0.27 3.35
C PHE A 405 35.09 -1.10 3.97
N VAL A 406 34.18 -2.08 3.81
CA VAL A 406 34.30 -3.42 4.41
C VAL A 406 34.95 -4.37 3.42
N PRO A 407 36.12 -4.98 3.74
CA PRO A 407 36.72 -6.03 2.92
C PRO A 407 35.78 -7.23 2.74
N LYS A 408 35.70 -7.81 1.55
CA LYS A 408 34.79 -8.93 1.22
C LYS A 408 35.04 -10.20 2.05
N ASP A 409 36.28 -10.38 2.53
CA ASP A 409 36.69 -11.50 3.39
C ASP A 409 36.28 -11.34 4.86
N LYS A 410 35.79 -10.15 5.24
CA LYS A 410 35.38 -9.86 6.61
C LYS A 410 33.88 -10.04 6.79
N PRO A 411 33.43 -10.85 7.77
CA PRO A 411 32.03 -11.08 7.99
C PRO A 411 31.33 -9.85 8.59
N ILE A 412 30.07 -9.66 8.18
CA ILE A 412 29.17 -8.64 8.70
C ILE A 412 28.09 -9.33 9.52
N LEU A 413 27.96 -8.99 10.80
CA LEU A 413 26.88 -9.48 11.65
C LEU A 413 25.66 -8.59 11.50
N ALA A 414 24.60 -9.12 10.95
CA ALA A 414 23.34 -8.40 10.72
C ALA A 414 22.29 -8.76 11.75
N PHE A 415 21.63 -7.74 12.29
CA PHE A 415 20.60 -7.86 13.31
C PHE A 415 19.22 -7.57 12.74
N ASP A 416 18.21 -8.31 13.18
CA ASP A 416 16.80 -8.10 12.84
C ASP A 416 16.56 -7.97 11.31
N ASN A 417 15.88 -6.92 10.91
CA ASN A 417 15.51 -6.65 9.53
C ASN A 417 16.71 -6.33 8.60
N ASN A 418 17.89 -6.05 9.17
CA ASN A 418 19.10 -5.84 8.36
C ASN A 418 19.58 -7.10 7.64
N ASN A 419 19.08 -8.27 8.03
CA ASN A 419 19.32 -9.51 7.30
C ASN A 419 18.83 -9.43 5.85
N LEU A 420 17.61 -8.87 5.62
CA LEU A 420 17.07 -8.68 4.27
C LEU A 420 17.85 -7.65 3.45
N PHE A 421 18.32 -6.58 4.11
CA PHE A 421 19.21 -5.62 3.49
C PHE A 421 20.52 -6.29 3.01
N CYS A 422 21.15 -7.10 3.85
CA CYS A 422 22.35 -7.83 3.52
C CYS A 422 22.14 -8.81 2.34
N GLU A 423 21.06 -9.59 2.40
CA GLU A 423 20.72 -10.56 1.33
C GLU A 423 20.58 -9.87 -0.02
N TYR A 424 19.95 -8.70 -0.05
CA TYR A 424 19.64 -8.00 -1.29
C TYR A 424 20.79 -7.13 -1.81
N TYR A 425 21.36 -6.31 -0.92
CA TYR A 425 22.33 -5.29 -1.32
C TYR A 425 23.79 -5.74 -1.24
N LEU A 426 24.09 -6.77 -0.45
CA LEU A 426 25.45 -7.23 -0.17
C LEU A 426 25.67 -8.72 -0.52
N PRO A 427 25.24 -9.20 -1.70
CA PRO A 427 25.32 -10.64 -2.04
C PRO A 427 26.76 -11.16 -2.14
N GLU A 428 27.75 -10.26 -2.26
CA GLU A 428 29.17 -10.60 -2.36
C GLU A 428 29.89 -10.62 -1.00
N HIS A 429 29.23 -10.21 0.10
CA HIS A 429 29.77 -10.19 1.44
C HIS A 429 29.24 -11.37 2.25
N THR A 430 30.07 -11.89 3.15
CA THR A 430 29.61 -12.86 4.14
C THR A 430 28.80 -12.14 5.22
N CYS A 431 27.48 -12.26 5.16
CA CYS A 431 26.59 -11.77 6.20
C CYS A 431 26.16 -12.90 7.12
N LEU A 432 26.17 -12.66 8.43
CA LEU A 432 25.82 -13.61 9.47
C LEU A 432 24.56 -13.13 10.19
N ALA A 433 23.55 -13.96 10.30
CA ALA A 433 22.36 -13.69 11.09
C ALA A 433 22.50 -14.28 12.51
N ILE A 434 21.96 -13.58 13.51
CA ILE A 434 21.99 -14.06 14.89
C ILE A 434 20.97 -15.18 15.08
N VAL A 435 21.40 -16.24 15.76
CA VAL A 435 20.55 -17.32 16.27
C VAL A 435 20.20 -17.03 17.71
N GLY A 436 18.92 -17.14 18.09
CA GLY A 436 18.45 -16.96 19.46
C GLY A 436 19.06 -17.99 20.44
N ALA A 437 19.06 -17.68 21.74
CA ALA A 437 19.66 -18.51 22.79
C ALA A 437 19.10 -19.92 22.87
N ASP A 438 17.86 -20.12 22.43
CA ASP A 438 17.13 -21.39 22.47
C ASP A 438 17.42 -22.28 21.26
N GLY A 439 18.33 -21.87 20.35
CA GLY A 439 18.51 -22.53 19.05
C GLY A 439 17.36 -22.24 18.09
N GLU A 440 16.34 -21.49 18.50
CA GLU A 440 15.38 -20.93 17.56
C GLU A 440 16.13 -19.94 16.67
N ILE A 441 16.33 -20.35 15.47
CA ILE A 441 16.69 -19.46 14.37
C ILE A 441 15.65 -18.37 14.42
N LEU A 442 16.06 -17.14 14.68
CA LEU A 442 15.26 -15.98 14.32
C LEU A 442 14.85 -16.22 12.88
N ARG A 443 13.56 -16.58 12.70
CA ARG A 443 13.05 -17.18 11.47
C ARG A 443 13.70 -16.48 10.29
N ARG A 444 14.71 -17.15 9.76
CA ARG A 444 15.28 -16.80 8.48
C ARG A 444 14.17 -17.11 7.50
N PRO A 445 13.51 -16.13 6.89
CA PRO A 445 12.69 -16.48 5.74
C PRO A 445 13.57 -17.27 4.79
N SER A 446 13.12 -18.42 4.30
CA SER A 446 13.90 -19.25 3.39
C SER A 446 14.24 -18.53 2.08
N VAL A 447 13.63 -17.36 1.88
CA VAL A 447 13.99 -16.35 0.87
C VAL A 447 15.43 -15.81 1.02
N MET A 448 16.03 -15.91 2.21
CA MET A 448 17.42 -15.48 2.44
C MET A 448 18.39 -16.64 2.22
N LYS A 449 18.97 -16.74 1.04
CA LYS A 449 19.85 -17.86 0.62
C LYS A 449 21.32 -17.62 0.95
N ASN A 450 21.75 -16.35 0.98
CA ASN A 450 23.17 -15.97 1.08
C ASN A 450 23.63 -15.68 2.51
N ILE A 451 22.71 -15.54 3.47
CA ILE A 451 23.06 -15.25 4.85
C ILE A 451 23.35 -16.54 5.61
N ALA A 452 24.58 -16.66 6.13
CA ALA A 452 24.95 -17.74 7.02
C ALA A 452 24.42 -17.48 8.45
N LEU A 453 24.11 -18.57 9.16
CA LEU A 453 23.70 -18.47 10.56
C LEU A 453 24.93 -18.31 11.45
N TYR A 454 24.88 -17.35 12.38
CA TYR A 454 25.93 -17.13 13.36
C TYR A 454 25.77 -18.11 14.51
N GLY A 455 26.77 -18.95 14.75
CA GLY A 455 26.79 -19.90 15.86
C GLY A 455 26.99 -19.26 17.23
N LYS A 456 26.92 -20.08 18.31
CA LYS A 456 27.00 -19.62 19.71
C LYS A 456 28.36 -19.00 20.10
N GLU A 457 29.44 -19.30 19.39
CA GLU A 457 30.77 -18.73 19.64
C GLU A 457 31.10 -17.69 18.56
N PRO A 458 31.34 -16.44 18.93
CA PRO A 458 31.76 -15.43 17.98
C PRO A 458 33.16 -15.75 17.49
N GLY A 459 33.28 -16.19 16.23
CA GLY A 459 34.53 -16.09 15.50
C GLY A 459 34.97 -14.63 15.35
N GLU A 460 35.95 -14.38 14.51
CA GLU A 460 36.40 -13.01 14.20
C GLU A 460 35.32 -12.23 13.44
N VAL A 461 34.39 -11.59 14.14
CA VAL A 461 33.40 -10.67 13.55
C VAL A 461 34.00 -9.28 13.55
N THR A 462 34.12 -8.68 12.36
CA THR A 462 34.76 -7.39 12.22
C THR A 462 33.78 -6.24 12.19
N PHE A 463 32.56 -6.46 11.71
CA PHE A 463 31.56 -5.41 11.54
C PHE A 463 30.18 -5.88 11.96
N THR A 464 29.35 -4.95 12.44
CA THR A 464 27.94 -5.23 12.74
C THR A 464 27.05 -4.20 12.07
N LEU A 465 25.88 -4.65 11.66
CA LEU A 465 24.81 -3.84 11.12
C LEU A 465 23.62 -3.94 12.08
N SER A 466 23.26 -2.84 12.73
CA SER A 466 22.17 -2.83 13.68
C SER A 466 21.28 -1.60 13.56
N SER A 467 20.10 -1.65 14.15
CA SER A 467 19.23 -0.48 14.23
C SER A 467 19.70 0.51 15.30
N TYR A 468 19.51 1.80 15.02
CA TYR A 468 20.02 2.97 15.76
C TYR A 468 19.87 2.96 17.30
N GLY A 469 18.88 2.23 17.83
CA GLY A 469 18.65 2.22 19.27
C GLY A 469 19.66 1.42 20.11
N GLN A 470 20.42 0.53 19.48
CA GLN A 470 21.28 -0.43 20.18
C GLN A 470 22.75 0.01 20.32
N MET A 471 23.20 1.04 19.56
CA MET A 471 24.60 1.41 19.47
C MET A 471 24.93 2.85 19.87
N ARG A 472 24.08 3.51 20.62
CA ARG A 472 24.24 4.94 21.01
C ARG A 472 25.57 5.32 21.68
N ASN A 473 26.30 4.35 22.20
CA ASN A 473 27.47 4.60 23.03
C ASN A 473 28.81 4.22 22.39
N ASN A 474 28.85 3.77 21.13
CA ASN A 474 30.10 3.35 20.51
C ASN A 474 30.63 4.43 19.56
N LYS A 475 31.75 5.08 19.94
CA LYS A 475 32.37 6.17 19.19
C LYS A 475 32.96 5.76 17.83
N ASP A 476 33.17 4.47 17.64
CA ASP A 476 33.79 3.91 16.42
C ASP A 476 32.76 3.47 15.37
N CYS A 477 31.48 3.73 15.59
CA CYS A 477 30.41 3.37 14.67
C CYS A 477 30.22 4.45 13.60
N LEU A 478 30.08 4.01 12.35
CA LEU A 478 29.63 4.86 11.26
C LEU A 478 28.12 5.01 11.33
N ASN A 479 27.63 6.22 11.52
CA ASN A 479 26.21 6.52 11.67
C ASN A 479 25.64 6.96 10.35
N TYR A 480 24.82 6.10 9.74
CA TYR A 480 24.11 6.38 8.50
C TYR A 480 22.68 6.83 8.83
N LYS A 481 22.39 8.10 8.55
CA LYS A 481 21.01 8.57 8.56
C LYS A 481 20.29 7.91 7.42
N SER A 482 19.39 6.96 7.72
CA SER A 482 18.52 6.42 6.68
C SER A 482 17.65 7.52 6.12
N ALA A 483 17.35 7.45 4.85
CA ALA A 483 16.41 8.32 4.15
C ALA A 483 15.02 8.28 4.73
N TYR A 484 14.65 7.16 5.27
CA TYR A 484 13.55 7.08 6.20
C TYR A 484 14.02 7.71 7.52
N ARG A 485 13.67 8.96 7.75
CA ARG A 485 13.64 9.56 9.08
C ARG A 485 12.71 8.82 10.03
N ILE A 486 12.39 7.59 9.75
CA ILE A 486 11.59 6.70 10.54
C ILE A 486 12.53 5.93 11.44
N SER A 487 12.82 6.49 12.59
CA SER A 487 13.19 5.86 13.88
C SER A 487 14.26 4.75 13.91
N HIS A 488 14.86 4.34 12.81
CA HIS A 488 15.85 3.27 12.77
C HIS A 488 17.01 3.65 11.84
N GLY A 489 17.88 4.52 12.35
CA GLY A 489 19.21 4.67 11.74
C GLY A 489 19.88 3.30 11.70
N THR A 490 20.58 3.00 10.62
CA THR A 490 21.40 1.80 10.52
C THR A 490 22.85 2.21 10.78
N ASP A 491 23.46 1.63 11.80
CA ASP A 491 24.84 1.86 12.16
C ASP A 491 25.71 0.70 11.70
N LEU A 492 26.82 1.01 11.04
CA LEU A 492 27.87 0.05 10.72
C LEU A 492 29.02 0.26 11.69
N CYS A 493 29.36 -0.76 12.45
CA CYS A 493 30.38 -0.68 13.47
C CYS A 493 31.45 -1.75 13.31
N LYS A 494 32.69 -1.37 13.54
CA LYS A 494 33.77 -2.33 13.75
C LYS A 494 33.75 -2.78 15.21
N LEU A 495 33.51 -4.05 15.47
CA LEU A 495 33.38 -4.59 16.80
C LEU A 495 34.39 -5.71 17.07
N ASP A 496 34.84 -5.80 18.31
CA ASP A 496 35.53 -6.95 18.81
C ASP A 496 34.57 -8.03 19.36
N ALA A 497 35.09 -9.20 19.65
CA ALA A 497 34.31 -10.33 20.13
C ALA A 497 33.58 -10.05 21.48
N ALA A 498 34.13 -9.17 22.33
CA ALA A 498 33.52 -8.82 23.60
C ALA A 498 32.27 -7.95 23.40
N HIS A 499 32.34 -6.97 22.50
CA HIS A 499 31.20 -6.14 22.13
C HIS A 499 30.08 -6.95 21.44
N VAL A 500 30.43 -7.90 20.59
CA VAL A 500 29.46 -8.79 19.96
C VAL A 500 28.70 -9.61 21.00
N ARG A 501 29.39 -10.16 22.01
CA ARG A 501 28.76 -10.91 23.12
C ARG A 501 27.82 -10.02 23.93
N GLN A 502 28.21 -8.78 24.21
CA GLN A 502 27.37 -7.83 24.94
C GLN A 502 26.10 -7.50 24.15
N LEU A 503 26.20 -7.20 22.84
CA LEU A 503 25.05 -6.91 21.99
C LEU A 503 24.10 -8.11 21.84
N LEU A 504 24.66 -9.33 21.75
CA LEU A 504 23.88 -10.56 21.74
C LEU A 504 23.08 -10.69 23.03
N LYS A 505 23.71 -10.45 24.19
CA LYS A 505 23.06 -10.49 25.48
C LYS A 505 21.96 -9.43 25.60
N GLU A 506 22.24 -8.17 25.24
CA GLU A 506 21.27 -7.08 25.27
C GLU A 506 20.08 -7.33 24.32
N SER A 507 20.34 -7.86 23.15
CA SER A 507 19.29 -8.23 22.18
C SER A 507 18.39 -9.34 22.71
N LEU A 508 18.95 -10.33 23.41
CA LEU A 508 18.23 -11.40 24.08
C LEU A 508 17.43 -10.90 25.27
N ASP A 509 18.02 -10.06 26.13
CA ASP A 509 17.35 -9.48 27.30
C ASP A 509 16.18 -8.56 26.90
N LEU A 510 16.33 -7.79 25.82
CA LEU A 510 15.24 -6.98 25.27
C LEU A 510 14.08 -7.83 24.73
N ARG A 511 14.35 -9.02 24.21
CA ARG A 511 13.32 -9.95 23.74
C ARG A 511 12.63 -10.66 24.89
N LEU A 512 13.36 -11.19 25.84
CA LEU A 512 12.82 -11.83 27.04
C LEU A 512 11.92 -10.86 27.82
N ASN A 513 12.37 -9.63 28.08
CA ASN A 513 11.57 -8.59 28.73
C ASN A 513 10.30 -8.18 27.95
N LYS A 514 10.25 -8.42 26.65
CA LYS A 514 9.07 -8.16 25.81
C LYS A 514 8.07 -9.31 25.86
N TYR A 515 8.53 -10.54 26.09
CA TYR A 515 7.70 -11.72 26.27
C TYR A 515 7.09 -11.81 27.68
N GLU A 516 7.76 -11.26 28.71
CA GLU A 516 7.26 -11.26 30.08
C GLU A 516 6.21 -10.16 30.38
N ARG A 517 6.00 -9.21 29.44
CA ARG A 517 5.01 -8.12 29.59
C ARG A 517 3.71 -8.35 28.82
N HIS A 518 3.48 -9.53 28.32
CA HIS A 518 2.26 -9.98 27.69
C HIS A 518 1.90 -11.37 28.22
#